data_5f79383218eb7c36979625d853f9da3a
#
_entry.id   5f79383218eb7c36979625d853f9da3a
#
_cell.length_a   1.000
_cell.length_b   1.000
_cell.length_c   1.000
_cell.angle_alpha   90.00
_cell.angle_beta   90.00
_cell.angle_gamma   90.00
#
_symmetry.space_group_name_H-M   'P 1'
#
loop_
_entity.id
_entity.type
_entity.pdbx_description
1 polymer ?
#
loop_
_entity_poly.entity_id
_entity_poly.type
_entity_poly.pdbx_seq_one_letter_code
_entity_poly.pdbx_strand_id
1 'polypeptide(L)'
;MLDRRAQILLKTLVERYIAEGEPVGSRTLSRYSGLDLSPATIRNVMADLEELGFVASPHTSAGRIPTPRGYRFFVDTLLTIKQLDRVEISQLEVNLHPEHPQRLTSAASQLLSELTHFAGVVVASKRKTPSFRHIEFLALSDKRVLLIIVTPDGDVQNRILFTEKTYTPSELTMAANFLNQNYAGLTFDDIRRRIQDELKQLREDVTHLMTAALEAGSEALSESTENYVISGERNLLDSHDLASNMSRLRELFELFERKTLLMQILEISTRAQGVQIFIGGESGIAPLDECSVVTAPYESDGQIIGTVGVIGPTRMAYERVIPIVDITAKLLSSALSQH
;
A
#
# COMPACT_ATOMS: atom_id res chain seq x y z
N MET A 1 6.00 -17.67 27.79
CA MET A 1 5.60 -16.24 27.97
C MET A 1 6.71 -15.56 28.74
N LEU A 2 7.14 -14.36 28.31
CA LEU A 2 8.17 -13.61 29.04
C LEU A 2 7.62 -13.20 30.42
N ASP A 3 8.46 -13.28 31.46
CA ASP A 3 8.11 -12.75 32.77
C ASP A 3 8.05 -11.20 32.75
N ARG A 4 7.46 -10.60 33.75
CA ARG A 4 7.25 -9.14 33.81
C ARG A 4 8.58 -8.36 33.80
N ARG A 5 9.66 -8.92 34.33
CA ARG A 5 10.98 -8.27 34.33
C ARG A 5 11.60 -8.26 32.96
N ALA A 6 11.54 -9.39 32.26
CA ALA A 6 12.01 -9.50 30.87
C ALA A 6 11.20 -8.60 29.92
N GLN A 7 9.87 -8.49 30.14
CA GLN A 7 9.03 -7.56 29.36
C GLN A 7 9.46 -6.10 29.56
N ILE A 8 9.69 -5.66 30.81
CA ILE A 8 10.12 -4.28 31.09
C ILE A 8 11.51 -4.02 30.49
N LEU A 9 12.43 -4.96 30.61
CA LEU A 9 13.78 -4.81 30.04
C LEU A 9 13.76 -4.79 28.53
N LEU A 10 12.95 -5.65 27.89
CA LEU A 10 12.79 -5.64 26.45
C LEU A 10 12.16 -4.32 25.96
N LYS A 11 11.09 -3.85 26.64
CA LYS A 11 10.48 -2.55 26.35
C LYS A 11 11.50 -1.42 26.39
N THR A 12 12.22 -1.30 27.50
CA THR A 12 13.24 -0.27 27.68
C THR A 12 14.36 -0.37 26.63
N LEU A 13 14.77 -1.59 26.27
CA LEU A 13 15.77 -1.83 25.26
C LEU A 13 15.30 -1.34 23.88
N VAL A 14 14.08 -1.71 23.49
CA VAL A 14 13.52 -1.29 22.18
C VAL A 14 13.35 0.23 22.12
N GLU A 15 12.75 0.85 23.16
CA GLU A 15 12.55 2.30 23.23
C GLU A 15 13.88 3.07 23.14
N ARG A 16 14.92 2.59 23.83
CA ARG A 16 16.25 3.20 23.78
C ARG A 16 16.93 3.00 22.43
N TYR A 17 16.84 1.83 21.88
CA TYR A 17 17.40 1.57 20.54
C TYR A 17 16.72 2.39 19.46
N ILE A 18 15.39 2.56 19.51
CA ILE A 18 14.67 3.45 18.60
C ILE A 18 15.18 4.89 18.71
N ALA A 19 15.36 5.38 19.93
CA ALA A 19 15.76 6.77 20.17
C ALA A 19 17.23 7.06 19.82
N GLU A 20 18.15 6.15 20.16
CA GLU A 20 19.59 6.40 20.13
C GLU A 20 20.29 5.75 18.93
N GLY A 21 19.74 4.65 18.38
CA GLY A 21 20.33 3.88 17.28
C GLY A 21 21.53 3.01 17.68
N GLU A 22 21.92 3.04 18.93
CA GLU A 22 23.12 2.37 19.45
C GLU A 22 22.76 1.10 20.24
N PRO A 23 23.56 0.02 20.19
CA PRO A 23 23.31 -1.18 20.98
C PRO A 23 23.19 -0.89 22.47
N VAL A 24 22.12 -1.37 23.12
CA VAL A 24 21.79 -1.04 24.51
C VAL A 24 22.48 -1.98 25.49
N GLY A 25 23.31 -1.41 26.37
CA GLY A 25 24.05 -2.16 27.36
C GLY A 25 23.30 -2.39 28.68
N SER A 26 23.73 -3.38 29.48
CA SER A 26 23.11 -3.67 30.77
C SER A 26 23.18 -2.51 31.79
N ARG A 27 24.19 -1.65 31.69
CA ARG A 27 24.29 -0.43 32.52
C ARG A 27 23.23 0.59 32.16
N THR A 28 22.97 0.76 30.87
CA THR A 28 21.90 1.65 30.35
C THR A 28 20.53 1.13 30.83
N LEU A 29 20.26 -0.17 30.69
CA LEU A 29 19.02 -0.78 31.14
C LEU A 29 18.85 -0.65 32.66
N SER A 30 19.91 -0.83 33.46
CA SER A 30 19.85 -0.65 34.92
C SER A 30 19.41 0.77 35.29
N ARG A 31 19.82 1.76 34.54
CA ARG A 31 19.49 3.18 34.78
C ARG A 31 18.04 3.54 34.39
N TYR A 32 17.55 2.98 33.26
CA TYR A 32 16.33 3.46 32.63
C TYR A 32 15.13 2.50 32.73
N SER A 33 15.32 1.24 33.16
CA SER A 33 14.20 0.29 33.25
C SER A 33 13.28 0.51 34.45
N GLY A 34 13.69 1.32 35.44
CA GLY A 34 12.97 1.47 36.70
C GLY A 34 12.97 0.23 37.57
N LEU A 35 13.76 -0.80 37.21
CA LEU A 35 13.94 -2.02 38.01
C LEU A 35 15.18 -1.86 38.88
N ASP A 36 15.02 -2.20 40.19
CA ASP A 36 16.14 -2.24 41.14
C ASP A 36 16.92 -3.56 40.94
N LEU A 37 17.61 -3.66 39.79
CA LEU A 37 18.39 -4.83 39.39
C LEU A 37 19.83 -4.46 39.13
N SER A 38 20.77 -5.32 39.60
CA SER A 38 22.18 -5.16 39.26
C SER A 38 22.44 -5.34 37.77
N PRO A 39 23.46 -4.67 37.20
CA PRO A 39 23.85 -4.90 35.81
C PRO A 39 24.19 -6.35 35.46
N ALA A 40 24.62 -7.14 36.46
CA ALA A 40 24.90 -8.58 36.31
C ALA A 40 23.58 -9.37 36.12
N THR A 41 22.55 -9.08 36.92
CA THR A 41 21.22 -9.69 36.79
C THR A 41 20.59 -9.34 35.43
N ILE A 42 20.71 -8.07 35.03
CA ILE A 42 20.20 -7.62 33.72
C ILE A 42 20.90 -8.35 32.56
N ARG A 43 22.21 -8.61 32.69
CA ARG A 43 22.94 -9.40 31.68
C ARG A 43 22.37 -10.80 31.50
N ASN A 44 22.01 -11.47 32.61
CA ASN A 44 21.39 -12.80 32.54
C ASN A 44 20.06 -12.74 31.80
N VAL A 45 19.18 -11.78 32.14
CA VAL A 45 17.89 -11.62 31.44
C VAL A 45 18.10 -11.26 29.97
N MET A 46 19.12 -10.44 29.64
CA MET A 46 19.43 -10.15 28.24
C MET A 46 19.92 -11.40 27.47
N ALA A 47 20.67 -12.30 28.14
CA ALA A 47 21.06 -13.58 27.54
C ALA A 47 19.85 -14.49 27.29
N ASP A 48 18.91 -14.55 28.24
CA ASP A 48 17.65 -15.29 28.07
C ASP A 48 16.81 -14.71 26.90
N LEU A 49 16.72 -13.38 26.78
CA LEU A 49 16.04 -12.71 25.68
C LEU A 49 16.72 -12.97 24.33
N GLU A 50 18.04 -13.10 24.31
CA GLU A 50 18.82 -13.44 23.12
C GLU A 50 18.59 -14.90 22.69
N GLU A 51 18.62 -15.83 23.65
CA GLU A 51 18.31 -17.25 23.41
C GLU A 51 16.90 -17.44 22.87
N LEU A 52 15.94 -16.66 23.39
CA LEU A 52 14.56 -16.63 22.90
C LEU A 52 14.40 -15.87 21.56
N GLY A 53 15.46 -15.27 21.03
CA GLY A 53 15.48 -14.59 19.73
C GLY A 53 14.79 -13.22 19.70
N PHE A 54 14.56 -12.57 20.83
CA PHE A 54 13.99 -11.21 20.90
C PHE A 54 15.02 -10.11 20.70
N VAL A 55 16.27 -10.38 21.07
CA VAL A 55 17.40 -9.47 20.90
C VAL A 55 18.59 -10.20 20.30
N ALA A 56 19.53 -9.47 19.76
CA ALA A 56 20.76 -10.02 19.19
C ALA A 56 21.97 -9.18 19.62
N SER A 57 23.17 -9.78 19.60
CA SER A 57 24.44 -9.08 19.79
C SER A 57 25.05 -8.77 18.43
N PRO A 58 25.22 -7.50 18.04
CA PRO A 58 25.89 -7.17 16.77
C PRO A 58 27.38 -7.53 16.81
N HIS A 59 28.03 -7.44 17.99
CA HIS A 59 29.42 -7.81 18.23
C HIS A 59 29.61 -8.33 19.66
N THR A 60 30.65 -9.13 19.89
CA THR A 60 30.90 -9.86 21.15
C THR A 60 30.98 -8.97 22.41
N SER A 61 31.37 -7.69 22.29
CA SER A 61 31.47 -6.71 23.38
C SER A 61 30.40 -5.62 23.35
N ALA A 62 29.53 -5.63 22.34
CA ALA A 62 28.48 -4.64 22.20
C ALA A 62 27.28 -4.94 23.13
N GLY A 63 26.41 -3.96 23.31
CA GLY A 63 25.09 -4.17 23.91
C GLY A 63 24.23 -5.12 23.08
N ARG A 64 22.92 -5.04 23.24
CA ARG A 64 21.94 -5.81 22.46
C ARG A 64 21.11 -4.88 21.61
N ILE A 65 20.69 -5.37 20.44
CA ILE A 65 19.75 -4.72 19.54
C ILE A 65 18.49 -5.57 19.42
N PRO A 66 17.30 -4.99 19.19
CA PRO A 66 16.09 -5.76 18.95
C PRO A 66 16.18 -6.52 17.63
N THR A 67 15.64 -7.73 17.60
CA THR A 67 15.38 -8.46 16.35
C THR A 67 13.99 -8.08 15.81
N PRO A 68 13.61 -8.45 14.57
CA PRO A 68 12.24 -8.30 14.09
C PRO A 68 11.21 -8.95 15.02
N ARG A 69 11.54 -10.10 15.61
CA ARG A 69 10.70 -10.76 16.63
C ARG A 69 10.57 -9.94 17.92
N GLY A 70 11.65 -9.27 18.33
CA GLY A 70 11.64 -8.36 19.47
C GLY A 70 10.74 -7.14 19.23
N TYR A 71 10.82 -6.53 18.05
CA TYR A 71 9.95 -5.45 17.64
C TYR A 71 8.48 -5.90 17.55
N ARG A 72 8.20 -7.07 16.98
CA ARG A 72 6.85 -7.62 16.90
C ARG A 72 6.24 -7.77 18.29
N PHE A 73 6.96 -8.41 19.23
CA PHE A 73 6.50 -8.55 20.62
C PHE A 73 6.29 -7.19 21.30
N PHE A 74 7.19 -6.24 21.06
CA PHE A 74 7.06 -4.88 21.59
C PHE A 74 5.79 -4.19 21.06
N VAL A 75 5.55 -4.21 19.76
CA VAL A 75 4.37 -3.57 19.15
C VAL A 75 3.08 -4.21 19.63
N ASP A 76 3.00 -5.54 19.68
CA ASP A 76 1.77 -6.26 20.01
C ASP A 76 1.43 -6.24 21.51
N THR A 77 2.43 -6.11 22.39
CA THR A 77 2.23 -6.37 23.82
C THR A 77 2.65 -5.21 24.73
N LEU A 78 3.71 -4.49 24.38
CA LEU A 78 4.38 -3.55 25.29
C LEU A 78 4.22 -2.09 24.89
N LEU A 79 3.83 -1.83 23.64
CA LEU A 79 3.71 -0.48 23.09
C LEU A 79 2.56 0.27 23.74
N THR A 80 2.83 1.50 24.14
CA THR A 80 1.81 2.46 24.57
C THR A 80 1.67 3.51 23.48
N ILE A 81 0.54 3.48 22.78
CA ILE A 81 0.25 4.42 21.69
C ILE A 81 0.05 5.82 22.31
N LYS A 82 0.76 6.81 21.74
CA LYS A 82 0.57 8.21 22.09
C LYS A 82 -0.54 8.80 21.23
N GLN A 83 -1.45 9.54 21.85
CA GLN A 83 -2.42 10.32 21.10
C GLN A 83 -1.69 11.47 20.38
N LEU A 84 -2.08 11.71 19.13
CA LEU A 84 -1.61 12.91 18.41
C LEU A 84 -2.14 14.16 19.11
N ASP A 85 -1.37 15.23 19.07
CA ASP A 85 -1.81 16.49 19.60
C ASP A 85 -2.84 17.18 18.66
N ARG A 86 -3.55 18.19 19.18
CA ARG A 86 -4.58 18.90 18.41
C ARG A 86 -4.01 19.63 17.20
N VAL A 87 -2.74 20.03 17.23
CA VAL A 87 -2.09 20.74 16.14
C VAL A 87 -1.80 19.77 15.00
N GLU A 88 -1.28 18.57 15.31
CA GLU A 88 -1.05 17.50 14.33
C GLU A 88 -2.35 17.05 13.67
N ILE A 89 -3.43 16.88 14.45
CA ILE A 89 -4.77 16.52 13.92
C ILE A 89 -5.30 17.65 13.00
N SER A 90 -5.19 18.91 13.44
CA SER A 90 -5.65 20.04 12.64
C SER A 90 -4.87 20.20 11.32
N GLN A 91 -3.58 19.90 11.30
CA GLN A 91 -2.79 19.87 10.07
C GLN A 91 -3.28 18.82 9.10
N LEU A 92 -3.64 17.62 9.61
CA LEU A 92 -4.24 16.55 8.80
C LEU A 92 -5.59 17.00 8.22
N GLU A 93 -6.47 17.59 9.05
CA GLU A 93 -7.80 18.04 8.62
C GLU A 93 -7.75 19.14 7.55
N VAL A 94 -6.89 20.15 7.74
CA VAL A 94 -6.78 21.30 6.82
C VAL A 94 -6.28 20.87 5.43
N ASN A 95 -5.39 19.90 5.35
CA ASN A 95 -4.79 19.49 4.08
C ASN A 95 -5.60 18.41 3.33
N LEU A 96 -6.58 17.77 3.98
CA LEU A 96 -7.43 16.76 3.38
C LEU A 96 -8.81 17.34 3.00
N HIS A 97 -8.83 18.39 2.15
CA HIS A 97 -10.07 18.96 1.65
C HIS A 97 -10.67 18.20 0.47
N PRO A 98 -12.01 17.99 0.45
CA PRO A 98 -12.68 17.06 -0.46
C PRO A 98 -12.86 17.52 -1.92
N GLU A 99 -12.28 18.62 -2.38
CA GLU A 99 -12.59 19.19 -3.71
C GLU A 99 -12.26 18.28 -4.90
N HIS A 100 -11.25 17.38 -4.80
CA HIS A 100 -10.90 16.44 -5.87
C HIS A 100 -10.31 15.12 -5.32
N PRO A 101 -10.93 13.95 -5.57
CA PRO A 101 -10.46 12.65 -5.04
C PRO A 101 -9.01 12.31 -5.39
N GLN A 102 -8.56 12.65 -6.60
CA GLN A 102 -7.17 12.41 -7.03
C GLN A 102 -6.15 13.27 -6.27
N ARG A 103 -6.53 14.47 -5.86
CA ARG A 103 -5.68 15.34 -5.02
C ARG A 103 -5.64 14.90 -3.57
N LEU A 104 -6.73 14.29 -3.06
CA LEU A 104 -6.78 13.75 -1.70
C LEU A 104 -5.76 12.63 -1.47
N THR A 105 -5.63 11.69 -2.42
CA THR A 105 -4.66 10.59 -2.30
C THR A 105 -3.22 11.10 -2.30
N SER A 106 -2.91 12.07 -3.16
CA SER A 106 -1.58 12.71 -3.18
C SER A 106 -1.31 13.50 -1.91
N ALA A 107 -2.28 14.27 -1.42
CA ALA A 107 -2.16 15.04 -0.18
C ALA A 107 -1.97 14.12 1.03
N ALA A 108 -2.73 13.03 1.12
CA ALA A 108 -2.59 12.06 2.20
C ALA A 108 -1.20 11.38 2.20
N SER A 109 -0.70 10.99 1.03
CA SER A 109 0.64 10.41 0.89
C SER A 109 1.73 11.38 1.33
N GLN A 110 1.62 12.64 0.93
CA GLN A 110 2.58 13.69 1.31
C GLN A 110 2.54 13.98 2.81
N LEU A 111 1.36 14.12 3.42
CA LEU A 111 1.19 14.34 4.85
C LEU A 111 1.76 13.21 5.69
N LEU A 112 1.52 11.96 5.30
CA LEU A 112 2.13 10.81 5.96
C LEU A 112 3.65 10.90 5.95
N SER A 113 4.23 11.25 4.80
CA SER A 113 5.68 11.41 4.68
C SER A 113 6.22 12.55 5.54
N GLU A 114 5.57 13.72 5.54
CA GLU A 114 5.98 14.88 6.32
C GLU A 114 5.92 14.63 7.84
N LEU A 115 4.85 13.99 8.33
CA LEU A 115 4.66 13.77 9.76
C LEU A 115 5.50 12.61 10.33
N THR A 116 5.77 11.60 9.52
CA THR A 116 6.53 10.43 9.96
C THR A 116 8.01 10.49 9.60
N HIS A 117 8.39 11.31 8.62
CA HIS A 117 9.70 11.33 7.97
C HIS A 117 10.06 10.00 7.29
N PHE A 118 9.04 9.25 6.83
CA PHE A 118 9.19 8.00 6.08
C PHE A 118 8.48 8.11 4.73
N ALA A 119 8.52 7.04 3.92
CA ALA A 119 7.76 7.00 2.68
C ALA A 119 6.26 6.78 2.96
N GLY A 120 5.43 7.76 2.62
CA GLY A 120 3.98 7.63 2.65
C GLY A 120 3.47 6.98 1.37
N VAL A 121 2.53 6.05 1.48
CA VAL A 121 1.92 5.37 0.33
C VAL A 121 0.40 5.36 0.46
N VAL A 122 -0.30 5.65 -0.64
CA VAL A 122 -1.76 5.60 -0.73
C VAL A 122 -2.15 4.85 -1.99
N VAL A 123 -3.01 3.85 -1.84
CA VAL A 123 -3.58 3.09 -2.94
C VAL A 123 -5.08 3.31 -2.96
N ALA A 124 -5.59 3.71 -4.11
CA ALA A 124 -7.02 3.72 -4.39
C ALA A 124 -7.40 2.36 -4.99
N SER A 125 -8.23 1.60 -4.30
CA SER A 125 -8.81 0.38 -4.82
C SER A 125 -9.83 0.71 -5.91
N LYS A 126 -9.94 -0.17 -6.91
CA LYS A 126 -10.89 0.01 -8.01
C LYS A 126 -12.31 0.11 -7.45
N ARG A 127 -12.95 1.29 -7.57
CA ARG A 127 -14.40 1.36 -7.50
C ARG A 127 -14.94 0.52 -8.64
N LYS A 128 -15.74 -0.52 -8.34
CA LYS A 128 -16.48 -1.40 -9.26
C LYS A 128 -15.78 -1.69 -10.58
N THR A 129 -15.65 -2.95 -10.95
CA THR A 129 -15.22 -3.39 -12.28
C THR A 129 -15.81 -2.46 -13.33
N PRO A 130 -14.96 -1.82 -14.16
CA PRO A 130 -15.42 -0.77 -15.06
C PRO A 130 -16.49 -1.30 -16.01
N SER A 131 -17.67 -0.68 -15.98
CA SER A 131 -18.74 -0.89 -16.94
C SER A 131 -18.71 0.23 -17.98
N PHE A 132 -19.27 0.00 -19.16
CA PHE A 132 -19.41 1.05 -20.16
C PHE A 132 -20.89 1.44 -20.33
N ARG A 133 -21.11 2.71 -20.64
CA ARG A 133 -22.40 3.24 -21.03
C ARG A 133 -22.57 3.20 -22.54
N HIS A 134 -21.51 3.49 -23.29
CA HIS A 134 -21.51 3.55 -24.73
C HIS A 134 -20.14 3.21 -25.29
N ILE A 135 -20.12 2.48 -26.41
CA ILE A 135 -18.90 2.15 -27.17
C ILE A 135 -19.08 2.57 -28.62
N GLU A 136 -18.03 3.09 -29.23
CA GLU A 136 -17.96 3.44 -30.65
C GLU A 136 -16.64 2.98 -31.27
N PHE A 137 -16.67 2.54 -32.52
CA PHE A 137 -15.51 2.17 -33.30
C PHE A 137 -15.38 3.08 -34.51
N LEU A 138 -14.19 3.64 -34.76
CA LEU A 138 -13.90 4.46 -35.92
C LEU A 138 -12.68 3.90 -36.66
N ALA A 139 -12.82 3.69 -37.96
CA ALA A 139 -11.69 3.33 -38.82
C ALA A 139 -10.71 4.50 -38.93
N LEU A 140 -9.43 4.29 -38.57
CA LEU A 140 -8.39 5.32 -38.72
C LEU A 140 -7.60 5.16 -40.03
N SER A 141 -7.06 3.99 -40.27
CA SER A 141 -6.29 3.63 -41.47
C SER A 141 -6.06 2.11 -41.44
N ASP A 142 -5.35 1.57 -42.43
CA ASP A 142 -5.09 0.15 -42.58
C ASP A 142 -4.88 -0.58 -41.27
N LYS A 143 -5.81 -1.47 -40.94
CA LYS A 143 -5.76 -2.33 -39.72
C LYS A 143 -5.69 -1.60 -38.36
N ARG A 144 -6.09 -0.33 -38.33
CA ARG A 144 -6.21 0.44 -37.08
C ARG A 144 -7.62 0.94 -36.87
N VAL A 145 -8.18 0.67 -35.74
CA VAL A 145 -9.53 1.08 -35.33
C VAL A 145 -9.42 1.86 -34.03
N LEU A 146 -10.01 3.04 -33.95
CA LEU A 146 -10.15 3.78 -32.71
C LEU A 146 -11.38 3.24 -31.97
N LEU A 147 -11.17 2.74 -30.77
CA LEU A 147 -12.20 2.39 -29.80
C LEU A 147 -12.44 3.59 -28.88
N ILE A 148 -13.69 4.05 -28.78
CA ILE A 148 -14.12 5.07 -27.83
C ILE A 148 -15.06 4.41 -26.85
N ILE A 149 -14.78 4.57 -25.55
CA ILE A 149 -15.57 4.02 -24.44
C ILE A 149 -16.07 5.19 -23.58
N VAL A 150 -17.36 5.25 -23.35
CA VAL A 150 -17.98 6.19 -22.43
C VAL A 150 -18.43 5.41 -21.19
N THR A 151 -17.93 5.79 -20.02
CA THR A 151 -18.30 5.19 -18.75
C THR A 151 -19.66 5.72 -18.23
N PRO A 152 -20.32 5.07 -17.27
CA PRO A 152 -21.53 5.60 -16.64
C PRO A 152 -21.34 6.97 -16.00
N ASP A 153 -20.14 7.26 -15.50
CA ASP A 153 -19.78 8.53 -14.86
C ASP A 153 -19.51 9.65 -15.88
N GLY A 154 -19.58 9.35 -17.20
CA GLY A 154 -19.39 10.31 -18.28
C GLY A 154 -17.95 10.48 -18.74
N ASP A 155 -17.00 9.76 -18.16
CA ASP A 155 -15.61 9.74 -18.63
C ASP A 155 -15.52 9.11 -20.02
N VAL A 156 -14.68 9.69 -20.89
CA VAL A 156 -14.43 9.20 -22.24
C VAL A 156 -12.99 8.70 -22.35
N GLN A 157 -12.87 7.42 -22.69
CA GLN A 157 -11.57 6.80 -22.94
C GLN A 157 -11.46 6.38 -24.40
N ASN A 158 -10.26 6.49 -24.95
CA ASN A 158 -10.00 6.08 -26.32
C ASN A 158 -8.75 5.20 -26.41
N ARG A 159 -8.80 4.21 -27.31
CA ARG A 159 -7.70 3.27 -27.57
C ARG A 159 -7.62 2.96 -29.04
N ILE A 160 -6.41 2.76 -29.53
CA ILE A 160 -6.17 2.30 -30.90
C ILE A 160 -6.02 0.79 -30.85
N LEU A 161 -6.92 0.09 -31.56
CA LEU A 161 -6.85 -1.34 -31.76
C LEU A 161 -6.08 -1.63 -33.03
N PHE A 162 -5.15 -2.56 -32.98
CA PHE A 162 -4.47 -3.12 -34.14
C PHE A 162 -5.19 -4.40 -34.53
N THR A 163 -5.79 -4.42 -35.73
CA THR A 163 -6.60 -5.55 -36.20
C THR A 163 -5.85 -6.36 -37.26
N GLU A 164 -6.16 -7.64 -37.38
CA GLU A 164 -5.53 -8.52 -38.38
C GLU A 164 -5.99 -8.18 -39.80
N LYS A 165 -7.22 -7.69 -39.96
CA LYS A 165 -7.83 -7.28 -41.22
C LYS A 165 -8.45 -5.89 -41.12
N THR A 166 -8.71 -5.29 -42.30
CA THR A 166 -9.44 -4.02 -42.40
C THR A 166 -10.94 -4.26 -42.24
N TYR A 167 -11.60 -3.46 -41.43
CA TYR A 167 -13.06 -3.46 -41.27
C TYR A 167 -13.67 -2.26 -41.94
N THR A 168 -14.84 -2.50 -42.55
CA THR A 168 -15.64 -1.43 -43.16
C THR A 168 -16.36 -0.60 -42.08
N PRO A 169 -16.69 0.68 -42.34
CA PRO A 169 -17.47 1.48 -41.40
C PRO A 169 -18.80 0.81 -40.95
N SER A 170 -19.44 0.07 -41.85
CA SER A 170 -20.68 -0.64 -41.58
C SER A 170 -20.49 -1.79 -40.57
N GLU A 171 -19.40 -2.56 -40.70
CA GLU A 171 -19.06 -3.63 -39.75
C GLU A 171 -18.74 -3.07 -38.37
N LEU A 172 -17.99 -1.96 -38.31
CA LEU A 172 -17.65 -1.27 -37.06
C LEU A 172 -18.92 -0.73 -36.35
N THR A 173 -19.83 -0.10 -37.13
CA THR A 173 -21.11 0.38 -36.56
C THR A 173 -21.96 -0.76 -36.08
N MET A 174 -22.00 -1.88 -36.81
CA MET A 174 -22.76 -3.06 -36.41
C MET A 174 -22.21 -3.65 -35.08
N ALA A 175 -20.89 -3.76 -34.95
CA ALA A 175 -20.25 -4.24 -33.74
C ALA A 175 -20.54 -3.31 -32.54
N ALA A 176 -20.41 -2.00 -32.73
CA ALA A 176 -20.72 -1.02 -31.70
C ALA A 176 -22.20 -1.10 -31.24
N ASN A 177 -23.14 -1.13 -32.19
CA ASN A 177 -24.56 -1.26 -31.89
C ASN A 177 -24.86 -2.55 -31.14
N PHE A 178 -24.26 -3.66 -31.54
CA PHE A 178 -24.43 -4.94 -30.84
C PHE A 178 -23.98 -4.88 -29.37
N LEU A 179 -22.79 -4.32 -29.13
CA LEU A 179 -22.27 -4.14 -27.76
C LEU A 179 -23.15 -3.21 -26.93
N ASN A 180 -23.55 -2.08 -27.48
CA ASN A 180 -24.37 -1.10 -26.79
C ASN A 180 -25.79 -1.62 -26.48
N GLN A 181 -26.38 -2.42 -27.35
CA GLN A 181 -27.74 -2.94 -27.13
C GLN A 181 -27.77 -4.10 -26.13
N ASN A 182 -26.75 -4.96 -26.13
CA ASN A 182 -26.78 -6.20 -25.36
C ASN A 182 -26.00 -6.13 -24.04
N TYR A 183 -25.03 -5.21 -23.92
CA TYR A 183 -24.07 -5.25 -22.82
C TYR A 183 -23.83 -3.90 -22.12
N ALA A 184 -24.49 -2.81 -22.53
CA ALA A 184 -24.36 -1.53 -21.81
C ALA A 184 -24.70 -1.67 -20.33
N GLY A 185 -23.87 -1.11 -19.46
CA GLY A 185 -24.02 -1.21 -18.00
C GLY A 185 -23.41 -2.45 -17.37
N LEU A 186 -22.98 -3.44 -18.15
CA LEU A 186 -22.26 -4.61 -17.64
C LEU A 186 -20.75 -4.33 -17.54
N THR A 187 -20.07 -5.07 -16.66
CA THR A 187 -18.61 -5.02 -16.59
C THR A 187 -17.97 -5.77 -17.77
N PHE A 188 -16.75 -5.38 -18.15
CA PHE A 188 -16.06 -6.07 -19.24
C PHE A 188 -15.82 -7.56 -18.95
N ASP A 189 -15.64 -7.94 -17.69
CA ASP A 189 -15.50 -9.35 -17.29
C ASP A 189 -16.82 -10.14 -17.43
N ASP A 190 -17.96 -9.52 -17.11
CA ASP A 190 -19.26 -10.13 -17.32
C ASP A 190 -19.58 -10.29 -18.81
N ILE A 191 -19.21 -9.28 -19.60
CA ILE A 191 -19.36 -9.32 -21.06
C ILE A 191 -18.49 -10.41 -21.67
N ARG A 192 -17.23 -10.49 -21.27
CA ARG A 192 -16.29 -11.54 -21.71
C ARG A 192 -16.88 -12.93 -21.46
N ARG A 193 -17.38 -13.17 -20.25
CA ARG A 193 -18.03 -14.45 -19.89
C ARG A 193 -19.25 -14.72 -20.78
N ARG A 194 -20.14 -13.75 -20.94
CA ARG A 194 -21.35 -13.91 -21.78
C ARG A 194 -20.99 -14.16 -23.25
N ILE A 195 -20.06 -13.38 -23.80
CA ILE A 195 -19.63 -13.58 -25.20
C ILE A 195 -18.97 -14.94 -25.36
N GLN A 196 -18.18 -15.42 -24.42
CA GLN A 196 -17.59 -16.77 -24.46
C GLN A 196 -18.66 -17.87 -24.48
N ASP A 197 -19.76 -17.69 -23.75
CA ASP A 197 -20.88 -18.64 -23.72
C ASP A 197 -21.71 -18.58 -25.03
N GLU A 198 -21.87 -17.39 -25.62
CA GLU A 198 -22.63 -17.15 -26.85
C GLU A 198 -21.80 -17.42 -28.14
N LEU A 199 -20.47 -17.45 -28.02
CA LEU A 199 -19.50 -17.60 -29.12
C LEU A 199 -19.65 -18.87 -29.97
N LYS A 200 -20.37 -19.86 -29.50
CA LYS A 200 -20.70 -21.05 -30.29
C LYS A 200 -21.68 -20.78 -31.45
N GLN A 201 -22.24 -19.57 -31.53
CA GLN A 201 -23.32 -19.25 -32.48
C GLN A 201 -23.05 -18.04 -33.42
N LEU A 202 -22.01 -17.23 -33.20
CA LEU A 202 -21.74 -16.04 -33.99
C LEU A 202 -20.61 -16.22 -35.02
N ARG A 203 -20.71 -15.57 -36.18
CA ARG A 203 -19.71 -15.62 -37.25
C ARG A 203 -18.33 -15.13 -36.75
N GLU A 204 -17.29 -15.90 -37.04
CA GLU A 204 -15.88 -15.70 -36.61
C GLU A 204 -15.35 -14.27 -36.78
N ASP A 205 -15.77 -13.54 -37.82
CA ASP A 205 -15.26 -12.21 -38.16
C ASP A 205 -15.66 -11.09 -37.20
N VAL A 206 -16.89 -11.10 -36.70
CA VAL A 206 -17.40 -10.11 -35.74
C VAL A 206 -16.89 -10.41 -34.33
N THR A 207 -16.68 -11.67 -34.05
CA THR A 207 -16.17 -12.19 -32.78
C THR A 207 -14.75 -11.71 -32.48
N HIS A 208 -13.85 -11.76 -33.47
CA HIS A 208 -12.48 -11.28 -33.29
C HIS A 208 -12.40 -9.79 -32.94
N LEU A 209 -13.23 -8.96 -33.58
CA LEU A 209 -13.28 -7.53 -33.26
C LEU A 209 -13.83 -7.27 -31.87
N MET A 210 -14.88 -7.98 -31.46
CA MET A 210 -15.47 -7.86 -30.10
C MET A 210 -14.48 -8.30 -29.01
N THR A 211 -13.78 -9.41 -29.20
CA THR A 211 -12.79 -9.88 -28.26
C THR A 211 -11.64 -8.89 -28.10
N ALA A 212 -11.10 -8.39 -29.22
CA ALA A 212 -10.04 -7.39 -29.21
C ALA A 212 -10.48 -6.07 -28.52
N ALA A 213 -11.74 -5.65 -28.75
CA ALA A 213 -12.29 -4.46 -28.11
C ALA A 213 -12.45 -4.63 -26.59
N LEU A 214 -12.87 -5.81 -26.15
CA LEU A 214 -13.03 -6.12 -24.72
C LEU A 214 -11.68 -6.23 -24.02
N GLU A 215 -10.70 -6.84 -24.65
CA GLU A 215 -9.33 -6.94 -24.13
C GLU A 215 -8.70 -5.55 -24.00
N ALA A 216 -8.74 -4.75 -25.07
CA ALA A 216 -8.22 -3.39 -25.06
C ALA A 216 -9.02 -2.46 -24.13
N GLY A 217 -10.34 -2.64 -24.02
CA GLY A 217 -11.18 -1.89 -23.09
C GLY A 217 -10.88 -2.22 -21.63
N SER A 218 -10.73 -3.50 -21.32
CA SER A 218 -10.32 -3.96 -19.98
C SER A 218 -8.93 -3.44 -19.62
N GLU A 219 -7.98 -3.49 -20.57
CA GLU A 219 -6.62 -2.99 -20.39
C GLU A 219 -6.59 -1.45 -20.25
N ALA A 220 -7.37 -0.72 -21.08
CA ALA A 220 -7.51 0.73 -20.99
C ALA A 220 -8.05 1.20 -19.65
N LEU A 221 -9.05 0.51 -19.12
CA LEU A 221 -9.65 0.85 -17.83
C LEU A 221 -8.80 0.36 -16.66
N SER A 222 -7.98 -0.68 -16.84
CA SER A 222 -7.01 -1.13 -15.85
C SER A 222 -5.84 -0.15 -15.69
N GLU A 223 -5.29 0.34 -16.78
CA GLU A 223 -4.19 1.33 -16.75
C GLU A 223 -4.60 2.67 -16.13
N SER A 224 -5.88 3.08 -16.28
CA SER A 224 -6.37 4.35 -15.71
C SER A 224 -6.69 4.28 -14.22
N THR A 225 -6.78 3.09 -13.62
CA THR A 225 -7.22 2.87 -12.24
C THR A 225 -6.15 2.36 -11.28
N GLU A 226 -4.93 2.09 -11.74
CA GLU A 226 -3.80 1.78 -10.86
C GLU A 226 -3.13 3.06 -10.37
N ASN A 227 -3.84 3.86 -9.58
CA ASN A 227 -3.27 5.02 -8.94
C ASN A 227 -2.86 4.67 -7.51
N TYR A 228 -1.58 4.35 -7.30
CA TYR A 228 -0.98 4.57 -6.00
C TYR A 228 -0.10 5.82 -6.09
N VAL A 229 -0.01 6.51 -4.98
CA VAL A 229 0.85 7.68 -4.81
C VAL A 229 1.83 7.36 -3.71
N ILE A 230 3.13 7.50 -4.00
CA ILE A 230 4.20 7.46 -3.01
C ILE A 230 4.75 8.87 -2.89
N SER A 231 5.08 9.27 -1.68
CA SER A 231 5.74 10.55 -1.38
C SER A 231 6.77 10.36 -0.29
N GLY A 232 7.86 11.09 -0.39
CA GLY A 232 8.91 11.08 0.64
C GLY A 232 9.86 9.89 0.59
N GLU A 233 10.02 9.25 -0.55
CA GLU A 233 11.00 8.16 -0.73
C GLU A 233 12.42 8.63 -0.35
N ARG A 234 12.71 9.90 -0.59
CA ARG A 234 14.01 10.51 -0.24
C ARG A 234 14.29 10.51 1.26
N ASN A 235 13.25 10.53 2.12
CA ASN A 235 13.41 10.46 3.57
C ASN A 235 14.05 9.14 4.02
N LEU A 236 13.94 8.08 3.21
CA LEU A 236 14.59 6.80 3.47
C LEU A 236 16.11 6.87 3.30
N LEU A 237 16.61 7.81 2.49
CA LEU A 237 18.05 8.08 2.33
C LEU A 237 18.66 8.70 3.60
N ASP A 238 17.88 9.44 4.37
CA ASP A 238 18.33 10.08 5.61
C ASP A 238 18.35 9.09 6.80
N SER A 239 17.76 7.91 6.62
CA SER A 239 17.83 6.84 7.62
C SER A 239 19.21 6.18 7.60
N HIS A 240 19.96 6.33 8.68
CA HIS A 240 21.31 5.74 8.80
C HIS A 240 21.31 4.21 8.63
N ASP A 241 20.23 3.55 9.07
CA ASP A 241 20.09 2.10 9.01
C ASP A 241 19.96 1.60 7.56
N LEU A 242 19.18 2.31 6.72
CA LEU A 242 19.00 1.97 5.30
C LEU A 242 20.15 2.50 4.43
N ALA A 243 20.66 3.70 4.71
CA ALA A 243 21.74 4.32 3.96
C ALA A 243 23.08 3.58 4.08
N SER A 244 23.26 2.75 5.12
CA SER A 244 24.47 1.94 5.30
C SER A 244 24.61 0.83 4.24
N ASN A 245 23.56 0.46 3.53
CA ASN A 245 23.55 -0.58 2.49
C ASN A 245 22.95 -0.08 1.17
N MET A 246 23.77 0.55 0.34
CA MET A 246 23.34 1.13 -0.95
C MET A 246 22.74 0.10 -1.92
N SER A 247 23.09 -1.17 -1.84
CA SER A 247 22.50 -2.21 -2.68
C SER A 247 21.03 -2.46 -2.30
N ARG A 248 20.76 -2.58 -1.00
CA ARG A 248 19.40 -2.76 -0.46
C ARG A 248 18.52 -1.54 -0.72
N LEU A 249 19.09 -0.35 -0.55
CA LEU A 249 18.40 0.89 -0.83
C LEU A 249 17.96 0.97 -2.30
N ARG A 250 18.84 0.55 -3.23
CA ARG A 250 18.53 0.47 -4.65
C ARG A 250 17.40 -0.53 -4.94
N GLU A 251 17.45 -1.72 -4.36
CA GLU A 251 16.38 -2.72 -4.48
C GLU A 251 15.03 -2.18 -3.98
N LEU A 252 15.05 -1.39 -2.91
CA LEU A 252 13.85 -0.73 -2.36
C LEU A 252 13.29 0.33 -3.33
N PHE A 253 14.14 1.15 -3.96
CA PHE A 253 13.69 2.10 -4.98
C PHE A 253 13.18 1.40 -6.24
N GLU A 254 13.83 0.32 -6.68
CA GLU A 254 13.33 -0.51 -7.79
C GLU A 254 11.97 -1.16 -7.45
N LEU A 255 11.72 -1.50 -6.18
CA LEU A 255 10.41 -1.96 -5.72
C LEU A 255 9.34 -0.86 -5.88
N PHE A 256 9.67 0.39 -5.53
CA PHE A 256 8.74 1.51 -5.69
C PHE A 256 8.43 1.82 -7.16
N GLU A 257 9.35 1.56 -8.07
CA GLU A 257 9.11 1.65 -9.51
C GLU A 257 8.26 0.48 -10.04
N ARG A 258 8.37 -0.71 -9.43
CA ARG A 258 7.62 -1.92 -9.79
C ARG A 258 6.28 -1.98 -9.06
N LYS A 259 5.28 -1.33 -9.63
CA LYS A 259 3.92 -1.19 -9.09
C LYS A 259 3.30 -2.49 -8.55
N THR A 260 3.54 -3.62 -9.21
CA THR A 260 2.87 -4.90 -8.95
C THR A 260 3.19 -5.50 -7.58
N LEU A 261 4.45 -5.42 -7.12
CA LEU A 261 4.86 -6.03 -5.85
C LEU A 261 4.39 -5.22 -4.63
N LEU A 262 4.43 -3.90 -4.73
CA LEU A 262 3.93 -3.03 -3.66
C LEU A 262 2.42 -3.18 -3.49
N MET A 263 1.69 -3.33 -4.59
CA MET A 263 0.25 -3.57 -4.59
C MET A 263 -0.14 -4.85 -3.84
N GLN A 264 0.67 -5.92 -3.90
CA GLN A 264 0.36 -7.16 -3.17
C GLN A 264 0.25 -6.97 -1.66
N ILE A 265 1.18 -6.23 -1.02
CA ILE A 265 1.10 -5.95 0.42
C ILE A 265 -0.12 -5.09 0.74
N LEU A 266 -0.38 -4.11 -0.09
CA LEU A 266 -1.46 -3.15 0.14
C LEU A 266 -2.83 -3.80 -0.09
N GLU A 267 -2.94 -4.77 -1.01
CA GLU A 267 -4.12 -5.61 -1.20
C GLU A 267 -4.39 -6.55 -0.02
N ILE A 268 -3.35 -7.13 0.61
CA ILE A 268 -3.51 -7.91 1.83
C ILE A 268 -4.12 -7.04 2.94
N SER A 269 -3.68 -5.79 3.03
CA SER A 269 -4.17 -4.82 4.02
C SER A 269 -5.63 -4.39 3.78
N THR A 270 -6.14 -4.43 2.53
CA THR A 270 -7.55 -4.11 2.24
C THR A 270 -8.54 -5.11 2.83
N ARG A 271 -8.10 -6.33 3.14
CA ARG A 271 -8.94 -7.38 3.75
C ARG A 271 -8.95 -7.35 5.27
N ALA A 272 -8.09 -6.54 5.86
CA ALA A 272 -7.93 -6.48 7.30
C ALA A 272 -8.83 -5.40 7.93
N GLN A 273 -9.22 -5.62 9.19
CA GLN A 273 -9.92 -4.60 9.98
C GLN A 273 -8.87 -3.81 10.80
N GLY A 274 -8.75 -2.50 10.53
CA GLY A 274 -7.85 -1.60 11.25
C GLY A 274 -6.41 -1.62 10.76
N VAL A 275 -5.52 -1.06 11.58
CA VAL A 275 -4.10 -0.91 11.25
C VAL A 275 -3.39 -2.26 11.17
N GLN A 276 -2.66 -2.48 10.09
CA GLN A 276 -1.79 -3.64 9.88
C GLN A 276 -0.33 -3.21 9.93
N ILE A 277 0.51 -4.06 10.50
CA ILE A 277 1.94 -3.79 10.66
C ILE A 277 2.71 -5.01 10.21
N PHE A 278 3.60 -4.84 9.23
CA PHE A 278 4.54 -5.85 8.76
C PHE A 278 5.95 -5.42 9.16
N ILE A 279 6.69 -6.24 9.90
CA ILE A 279 8.02 -5.92 10.41
C ILE A 279 9.06 -6.83 9.75
N GLY A 280 9.96 -6.25 8.98
CA GLY A 280 11.00 -7.00 8.29
C GLY A 280 10.42 -8.04 7.33
N GLY A 281 10.96 -9.26 7.35
CA GLY A 281 10.56 -10.36 6.48
C GLY A 281 9.09 -10.81 6.57
N GLU A 282 8.27 -10.24 7.47
CA GLU A 282 6.84 -10.57 7.57
C GLU A 282 6.04 -10.14 6.34
N SER A 283 6.54 -9.17 5.58
CA SER A 283 5.94 -8.74 4.31
C SER A 283 6.02 -9.81 3.21
N GLY A 284 6.96 -10.76 3.31
CA GLY A 284 7.25 -11.76 2.29
C GLY A 284 7.91 -11.18 1.02
N ILE A 285 8.30 -9.91 1.02
CA ILE A 285 8.95 -9.21 -0.09
C ILE A 285 10.39 -8.87 0.29
N ALA A 286 11.36 -9.55 -0.30
CA ALA A 286 12.77 -9.46 0.03
C ALA A 286 13.34 -8.03 0.13
N PRO A 287 13.04 -7.06 -0.77
CA PRO A 287 13.48 -5.68 -0.61
C PRO A 287 12.97 -4.96 0.65
N LEU A 288 11.94 -5.49 1.34
CA LEU A 288 11.37 -4.92 2.57
C LEU A 288 11.84 -5.64 3.84
N ASP A 289 12.76 -6.60 3.77
CA ASP A 289 13.22 -7.37 4.92
C ASP A 289 13.86 -6.51 6.04
N GLU A 290 14.41 -5.36 5.70
CA GLU A 290 14.97 -4.40 6.65
C GLU A 290 14.04 -3.20 6.92
N CYS A 291 12.82 -3.25 6.37
CA CYS A 291 11.80 -2.22 6.51
C CYS A 291 10.63 -2.70 7.36
N SER A 292 9.84 -1.75 7.83
CA SER A 292 8.50 -2.01 8.34
C SER A 292 7.47 -1.24 7.52
N VAL A 293 6.32 -1.86 7.34
CA VAL A 293 5.17 -1.28 6.63
C VAL A 293 4.01 -1.18 7.61
N VAL A 294 3.48 0.01 7.81
CA VAL A 294 2.30 0.27 8.64
C VAL A 294 1.21 0.78 7.74
N THR A 295 0.08 0.08 7.67
CA THR A 295 -1.03 0.37 6.75
C THR A 295 -2.36 0.41 7.45
N ALA A 296 -3.31 1.15 6.91
CA ALA A 296 -4.72 1.13 7.31
C ALA A 296 -5.63 1.23 6.08
N PRO A 297 -6.72 0.47 6.02
CA PRO A 297 -7.72 0.62 4.98
C PRO A 297 -8.50 1.92 5.16
N TYR A 298 -8.92 2.53 4.05
CA TYR A 298 -9.86 3.63 4.05
C TYR A 298 -11.08 3.30 3.19
N GLU A 299 -12.24 3.80 3.59
CA GLU A 299 -13.53 3.42 3.04
C GLU A 299 -14.34 4.62 2.57
N SER A 300 -15.30 4.37 1.70
CA SER A 300 -16.36 5.30 1.35
C SER A 300 -17.69 4.52 1.30
N ASP A 301 -18.71 5.04 1.96
CA ASP A 301 -20.03 4.41 2.03
C ASP A 301 -20.01 2.96 2.56
N GLY A 302 -19.12 2.68 3.52
CA GLY A 302 -18.96 1.35 4.13
C GLY A 302 -18.25 0.32 3.23
N GLN A 303 -17.67 0.74 2.12
CA GLN A 303 -16.83 -0.11 1.26
C GLN A 303 -15.38 0.34 1.30
N ILE A 304 -14.47 -0.60 1.52
CA ILE A 304 -13.04 -0.33 1.45
C ILE A 304 -12.68 0.03 0.00
N ILE A 305 -12.17 1.24 -0.19
CA ILE A 305 -11.80 1.79 -1.49
C ILE A 305 -10.30 1.96 -1.67
N GLY A 306 -9.52 1.67 -0.64
CA GLY A 306 -8.07 1.71 -0.75
C GLY A 306 -7.36 1.49 0.56
N THR A 307 -6.03 1.64 0.51
CA THR A 307 -5.13 1.52 1.64
C THR A 307 -4.17 2.70 1.67
N VAL A 308 -3.93 3.22 2.86
CA VAL A 308 -2.94 4.25 3.14
C VAL A 308 -1.88 3.68 4.07
N GLY A 309 -0.62 4.06 3.91
CA GLY A 309 0.42 3.52 4.76
C GLY A 309 1.75 4.26 4.69
N VAL A 310 2.66 3.79 5.50
CA VAL A 310 4.03 4.30 5.63
C VAL A 310 5.01 3.15 5.53
N ILE A 311 6.09 3.35 4.77
CA ILE A 311 7.21 2.43 4.66
C ILE A 311 8.44 3.14 5.27
N GLY A 312 9.11 2.48 6.19
CA GLY A 312 10.29 3.00 6.85
C GLY A 312 11.19 1.88 7.40
N PRO A 313 12.31 2.21 8.06
CA PRO A 313 13.20 1.21 8.65
C PRO A 313 12.47 0.46 9.78
N THR A 314 12.94 -0.76 10.10
CA THR A 314 12.38 -1.54 11.24
C THR A 314 12.50 -0.77 12.56
N ARG A 315 13.47 0.12 12.68
CA ARG A 315 13.65 1.03 13.80
C ARG A 315 12.85 2.32 13.62
N MET A 316 11.53 2.24 13.77
CA MET A 316 10.66 3.42 13.73
C MET A 316 9.92 3.65 15.06
N ALA A 317 9.49 4.88 15.31
CA ALA A 317 8.70 5.25 16.47
C ALA A 317 7.23 4.79 16.29
N TYR A 318 6.97 3.49 16.44
CA TYR A 318 5.65 2.87 16.20
C TYR A 318 4.53 3.55 16.99
N GLU A 319 4.81 4.00 18.25
CA GLU A 319 3.85 4.70 19.08
C GLU A 319 3.35 6.01 18.48
N ARG A 320 4.08 6.57 17.51
CA ARG A 320 3.72 7.78 16.76
C ARG A 320 3.19 7.45 15.37
N VAL A 321 3.82 6.51 14.67
CA VAL A 321 3.47 6.17 13.28
C VAL A 321 2.07 5.55 13.19
N ILE A 322 1.73 4.64 14.11
CA ILE A 322 0.44 3.95 14.12
C ILE A 322 -0.74 4.93 14.17
N PRO A 323 -0.82 5.88 15.14
CA PRO A 323 -1.94 6.82 15.17
C PRO A 323 -1.96 7.79 13.98
N ILE A 324 -0.82 8.17 13.43
CA ILE A 324 -0.78 9.02 12.22
C ILE A 324 -1.44 8.29 11.05
N VAL A 325 -1.10 7.02 10.82
CA VAL A 325 -1.68 6.21 9.74
C VAL A 325 -3.18 5.98 9.98
N ASP A 326 -3.59 5.64 11.20
CA ASP A 326 -4.99 5.40 11.56
C ASP A 326 -5.87 6.65 11.38
N ILE A 327 -5.40 7.79 11.87
CA ILE A 327 -6.15 9.05 11.75
C ILE A 327 -6.19 9.51 10.29
N THR A 328 -5.10 9.38 9.54
CA THR A 328 -5.08 9.73 8.11
C THR A 328 -6.08 8.87 7.32
N ALA A 329 -6.16 7.55 7.60
CA ALA A 329 -7.14 6.67 6.97
C ALA A 329 -8.59 7.08 7.28
N LYS A 330 -8.88 7.43 8.54
CA LYS A 330 -10.21 7.90 8.98
C LYS A 330 -10.60 9.22 8.35
N LEU A 331 -9.68 10.19 8.29
CA LEU A 331 -9.92 11.48 7.65
C LEU A 331 -10.12 11.33 6.13
N LEU A 332 -9.32 10.48 5.48
CA LEU A 332 -9.48 10.19 4.06
C LEU A 332 -10.82 9.51 3.78
N SER A 333 -11.27 8.57 4.63
CA SER A 333 -12.59 7.95 4.55
C SER A 333 -13.71 9.00 4.69
N SER A 334 -13.61 9.87 5.69
CA SER A 334 -14.58 10.94 5.92
C SER A 334 -14.67 11.92 4.76
N ALA A 335 -13.51 12.32 4.20
CA ALA A 335 -13.44 13.24 3.06
C ALA A 335 -14.02 12.65 1.77
N LEU A 336 -13.91 11.34 1.57
CA LEU A 336 -14.40 10.64 0.37
C LEU A 336 -15.87 10.21 0.47
N SER A 337 -16.41 10.07 1.69
CA SER A 337 -17.85 9.76 1.91
C SER A 337 -18.76 10.98 1.82
N GLN A 338 -18.21 12.21 1.76
CA GLN A 338 -18.98 13.46 1.61
C GLN A 338 -19.28 13.82 0.15
N HIS A 339 -18.90 12.97 -0.80
CA HIS A 339 -19.15 13.06 -2.24
C HIS A 339 -19.97 11.87 -2.75
#